data_79cc85866f6d3d360575d303af643d6c
#
_entry.id   79cc85866f6d3d360575d303af643d6c
#
_cell.length_a   1.000
_cell.length_b   1.000
_cell.length_c   1.000
_cell.angle_alpha   90.00
_cell.angle_beta   90.00
_cell.angle_gamma   90.00
#
_symmetry.space_group_name_H-M   'P 1'
#
loop_
_entity.id
_entity.type
_entity.pdbx_description
1 polymer ?
#
loop_
_entity_poly.entity_id
_entity_poly.type
_entity_poly.pdbx_seq_one_letter_code
_entity_poly.pdbx_strand_id
1 'polypeptide(L)'
;EISYDGLIIDVRYNGGGHVSQLLLSKLARKRIGFDITRWMGKDPYPMESPAGPMIAITNEFAGSDGDIFSHSWKLMKLGKLIGKRTWGGVIGIWPRNSLVDGTLTSQPEFSFWFKDVGWNVENYGTDVDIEIDNMPQDNLKSIDRQLDKGIELVLKDLKKKGSVLVPDFSNKPNLKLP
;
A
#
# COMPACT_ATOMS: atom_id res chain seq x y z
N GLU A 1 -10.80 7.00 4.90
CA GLU A 1 -10.62 5.58 4.49
C GLU A 1 -10.18 4.71 5.65
N ILE A 2 -9.27 5.15 6.52
CA ILE A 2 -8.78 4.37 7.68
C ILE A 2 -9.86 4.05 8.74
N SER A 3 -11.02 4.66 8.67
CA SER A 3 -12.17 4.35 9.53
C SER A 3 -12.94 3.10 9.09
N TYR A 4 -12.70 2.62 7.88
CA TYR A 4 -13.32 1.38 7.38
C TYR A 4 -12.66 0.13 7.97
N ASP A 5 -13.41 -0.96 7.98
CA ASP A 5 -12.98 -2.24 8.56
C ASP A 5 -11.90 -2.96 7.74
N GLY A 6 -11.69 -2.58 6.50
CA GLY A 6 -10.63 -3.12 5.62
C GLY A 6 -10.22 -2.15 4.53
N LEU A 7 -9.05 -2.37 3.93
CA LEU A 7 -8.47 -1.51 2.90
C LEU A 7 -7.99 -2.33 1.70
N ILE A 8 -8.20 -1.78 0.52
CA ILE A 8 -7.54 -2.22 -0.71
C ILE A 8 -6.64 -1.06 -1.17
N ILE A 9 -5.38 -1.35 -1.39
CA ILE A 9 -4.38 -0.41 -1.88
C ILE A 9 -4.07 -0.77 -3.33
N ASP A 10 -4.57 0.03 -4.27
CA ASP A 10 -4.33 -0.18 -5.68
C ASP A 10 -3.08 0.59 -6.11
N VAL A 11 -2.01 -0.16 -6.39
CA VAL A 11 -0.73 0.38 -6.85
C VAL A 11 -0.44 0.02 -8.30
N ARG A 12 -1.43 -0.48 -9.02
CA ARG A 12 -1.30 -0.72 -10.46
C ARG A 12 -0.95 0.58 -11.18
N TYR A 13 -0.12 0.46 -12.21
CA TYR A 13 0.35 1.60 -13.03
C TYR A 13 1.16 2.65 -12.24
N ASN A 14 1.61 2.33 -11.03
CA ASN A 14 2.57 3.19 -10.33
C ASN A 14 3.93 3.11 -11.00
N GLY A 15 4.21 4.00 -11.91
CA GLY A 15 5.47 4.04 -12.68
C GLY A 15 6.67 4.59 -11.93
N GLY A 16 6.54 4.91 -10.65
CA GLY A 16 7.66 5.38 -9.85
C GLY A 16 7.43 6.65 -9.05
N GLY A 17 8.47 7.12 -8.40
CA GLY A 17 8.45 8.29 -7.52
C GLY A 17 9.20 8.04 -6.21
N HIS A 18 8.78 8.70 -5.13
CA HIS A 18 9.37 8.57 -3.79
C HIS A 18 8.31 8.62 -2.68
N VAL A 19 7.12 8.05 -2.91
CA VAL A 19 5.99 8.10 -1.95
C VAL A 19 5.82 6.81 -1.17
N SER A 20 6.42 5.71 -1.59
CA SER A 20 6.28 4.39 -0.97
C SER A 20 6.62 4.41 0.51
N GLN A 21 7.71 5.04 0.89
CA GLN A 21 8.15 5.11 2.28
C GLN A 21 7.12 5.81 3.17
N LEU A 22 6.53 6.92 2.69
CA LEU A 22 5.49 7.64 3.41
C LEU A 22 4.22 6.79 3.58
N LEU A 23 3.76 6.15 2.52
CA LEU A 23 2.57 5.30 2.55
C LEU A 23 2.78 4.08 3.46
N LEU A 24 3.88 3.37 3.30
CA LEU A 24 4.19 2.19 4.11
C LEU A 24 4.33 2.53 5.59
N SER A 25 4.91 3.68 5.94
CA SER A 25 5.01 4.11 7.34
C SER A 25 3.65 4.34 7.99
N LYS A 26 2.64 4.77 7.23
CA LYS A 26 1.26 4.93 7.71
C LYS A 26 0.53 3.59 7.75
N LEU A 27 0.63 2.80 6.69
CA LEU A 27 -0.04 1.51 6.57
C LEU A 27 0.47 0.46 7.58
N ALA A 28 1.73 0.59 8.00
CA ALA A 28 2.32 -0.28 9.02
C ALA A 28 1.96 0.09 10.47
N ARG A 29 1.30 1.23 10.69
CA ARG A 29 0.89 1.63 12.05
C ARG A 29 -0.11 0.64 12.61
N LYS A 30 0.14 0.19 13.82
CA LYS A 30 -0.79 -0.66 14.55
C LYS A 30 -1.69 0.20 15.41
N ARG A 31 -2.99 0.13 15.19
CA ARG A 31 -3.97 0.79 16.07
C ARG A 31 -3.91 0.16 17.46
N ILE A 32 -3.65 0.97 18.48
CA ILE A 32 -3.53 0.54 19.87
C ILE A 32 -4.55 1.19 20.79
N GLY A 33 -5.31 2.17 20.28
CA GLY A 33 -6.32 2.87 21.05
C GLY A 33 -7.04 3.93 20.25
N PHE A 34 -7.70 4.80 20.98
CA PHE A 34 -8.40 5.97 20.45
C PHE A 34 -8.14 7.18 21.33
N ASP A 35 -7.99 8.33 20.71
CA ASP A 35 -8.08 9.62 21.36
C ASP A 35 -9.53 10.09 21.33
N ILE A 36 -10.09 10.42 22.49
CA ILE A 36 -11.48 10.86 22.64
C ILE A 36 -11.47 12.34 22.95
N THR A 37 -11.59 13.13 21.91
CA THR A 37 -11.60 14.58 22.07
C THR A 37 -12.92 15.08 22.67
N ARG A 38 -12.89 16.30 23.20
CA ARG A 38 -14.07 16.95 23.77
C ARG A 38 -15.08 17.33 22.68
N TRP A 39 -14.59 17.75 21.51
CA TRP A 39 -15.39 18.42 20.49
C TRP A 39 -15.48 17.65 19.17
N MET A 40 -14.41 16.94 18.78
CA MET A 40 -14.31 16.32 17.46
C MET A 40 -14.63 14.83 17.43
N GLY A 41 -14.95 14.22 18.56
CA GLY A 41 -15.27 12.80 18.62
C GLY A 41 -14.05 11.92 18.91
N LYS A 42 -13.96 10.79 18.23
CA LYS A 42 -12.90 9.78 18.42
C LYS A 42 -11.99 9.71 17.21
N ASP A 43 -10.70 9.71 17.45
CA ASP A 43 -9.67 9.48 16.46
C ASP A 43 -8.85 8.22 16.78
N PRO A 44 -8.43 7.43 15.79
CA PRO A 44 -7.56 6.28 16.03
C PRO A 44 -6.20 6.71 16.57
N TYR A 45 -5.62 5.93 17.48
CA TYR A 45 -4.28 6.17 17.98
C TYR A 45 -3.35 4.98 17.69
N PRO A 46 -2.18 5.19 17.05
CA PRO A 46 -1.74 6.43 16.40
C PRO A 46 -2.70 6.87 15.29
N MET A 47 -2.72 8.18 15.04
CA MET A 47 -3.51 8.73 13.94
C MET A 47 -3.16 8.03 12.62
N GLU A 48 -4.14 7.92 11.73
CA GLU A 48 -4.01 7.29 10.42
C GLU A 48 -3.59 5.80 10.47
N SER A 49 -3.80 5.12 11.61
CA SER A 49 -3.54 3.68 11.70
C SER A 49 -4.70 2.87 11.12
N PRO A 50 -4.42 1.94 10.18
CA PRO A 50 -5.44 1.03 9.66
C PRO A 50 -6.00 0.14 10.76
N ALA A 51 -7.24 -0.31 10.57
CA ALA A 51 -7.93 -1.11 11.58
C ALA A 51 -8.01 -2.59 11.26
N GLY A 52 -8.22 -2.94 9.99
CA GLY A 52 -8.57 -4.28 9.57
C GLY A 52 -7.61 -4.90 8.54
N PRO A 53 -8.05 -5.94 7.83
CA PRO A 53 -7.27 -6.58 6.80
C PRO A 53 -7.01 -5.63 5.64
N MET A 54 -5.83 -5.78 5.06
CA MET A 54 -5.40 -5.01 3.91
C MET A 54 -4.96 -5.93 2.78
N ILE A 55 -5.23 -5.53 1.55
CA ILE A 55 -4.79 -6.19 0.32
C ILE A 55 -4.16 -5.12 -0.57
N ALA A 56 -3.02 -5.41 -1.18
CA ALA A 56 -2.46 -4.58 -2.24
C ALA A 56 -2.66 -5.25 -3.60
N ILE A 57 -3.00 -4.44 -4.61
CA ILE A 57 -3.15 -4.87 -6.00
C ILE A 57 -2.03 -4.22 -6.81
N THR A 58 -1.31 -5.01 -7.60
CA THR A 58 -0.24 -4.55 -8.47
C THR A 58 -0.36 -5.14 -9.87
N ASN A 59 0.42 -4.63 -10.81
CA ASN A 59 0.52 -5.18 -12.16
C ASN A 59 1.93 -4.98 -12.75
N GLU A 60 2.14 -5.49 -13.95
CA GLU A 60 3.41 -5.43 -14.69
C GLU A 60 3.85 -4.01 -15.07
N PHE A 61 2.99 -3.02 -14.90
CA PHE A 61 3.30 -1.60 -15.12
C PHE A 61 3.66 -0.86 -13.83
N ALA A 62 3.58 -1.54 -12.67
CA ALA A 62 4.10 -1.00 -11.42
C ALA A 62 5.62 -1.17 -11.42
N GLY A 63 6.34 -0.05 -11.50
CA GLY A 63 7.79 -0.02 -11.62
C GLY A 63 8.43 0.99 -10.68
N SER A 64 9.75 0.92 -10.51
CA SER A 64 10.52 1.81 -9.66
C SER A 64 9.96 1.87 -8.23
N ASP A 65 9.43 3.00 -7.78
CA ASP A 65 8.78 3.12 -6.46
C ASP A 65 7.56 2.16 -6.32
N GLY A 66 6.93 1.77 -7.43
CA GLY A 66 5.89 0.73 -7.46
C GLY A 66 6.42 -0.67 -7.15
N ASP A 67 7.60 -1.03 -7.67
CA ASP A 67 8.32 -2.25 -7.29
C ASP A 67 8.71 -2.22 -5.81
N ILE A 68 9.30 -1.10 -5.39
CA ILE A 68 9.77 -0.88 -4.02
C ILE A 68 8.62 -0.99 -3.03
N PHE A 69 7.49 -0.34 -3.32
CA PHE A 69 6.28 -0.46 -2.50
C PHE A 69 5.83 -1.91 -2.40
N SER A 70 5.69 -2.60 -3.53
CA SER A 70 5.16 -3.96 -3.62
C SER A 70 6.04 -4.96 -2.88
N HIS A 71 7.36 -4.86 -3.02
CA HIS A 71 8.32 -5.71 -2.32
C HIS A 71 8.32 -5.43 -0.81
N SER A 72 8.37 -4.15 -0.43
CA SER A 72 8.31 -3.74 0.97
C SER A 72 7.00 -4.15 1.65
N TRP A 73 5.87 -4.05 0.96
CA TRP A 73 4.56 -4.54 1.43
C TRP A 73 4.62 -5.99 1.89
N LYS A 74 5.21 -6.86 1.08
CA LYS A 74 5.39 -8.28 1.40
C LYS A 74 6.36 -8.48 2.57
N LEU A 75 7.51 -7.82 2.56
CA LEU A 75 8.50 -7.91 3.64
C LEU A 75 7.95 -7.45 4.99
N MET A 76 7.14 -6.41 4.99
CA MET A 76 6.47 -5.87 6.18
C MET A 76 5.25 -6.70 6.60
N LYS A 77 4.82 -7.67 5.77
CA LYS A 77 3.67 -8.55 6.02
C LYS A 77 2.37 -7.76 6.28
N LEU A 78 2.14 -6.69 5.52
CA LEU A 78 0.99 -5.82 5.71
C LEU A 78 -0.31 -6.46 5.22
N GLY A 79 -0.23 -7.36 4.24
CA GLY A 79 -1.34 -8.09 3.66
C GLY A 79 -0.88 -8.87 2.44
N LYS A 80 -1.79 -9.53 1.75
CA LYS A 80 -1.46 -10.18 0.48
C LYS A 80 -1.25 -9.15 -0.62
N LEU A 81 -0.31 -9.45 -1.51
CA LEU A 81 -0.10 -8.76 -2.77
C LEU A 81 -0.70 -9.61 -3.89
N ILE A 82 -1.61 -9.05 -4.68
CA ILE A 82 -2.29 -9.77 -5.76
C ILE A 82 -2.19 -9.02 -7.09
N GLY A 83 -2.45 -9.71 -8.18
CA GLY A 83 -2.42 -9.14 -9.53
C GLY A 83 -1.35 -9.79 -10.38
N LYS A 84 -0.42 -9.02 -10.93
CA LYS A 84 0.70 -9.51 -11.76
C LYS A 84 2.02 -9.08 -11.13
N ARG A 85 3.09 -9.85 -11.39
CA ARG A 85 4.46 -9.47 -11.01
C ARG A 85 4.79 -8.07 -11.52
N THR A 86 5.46 -7.27 -10.70
CA THR A 86 5.85 -5.91 -11.04
C THR A 86 6.96 -5.85 -12.10
N TRP A 87 7.26 -4.65 -12.58
CA TRP A 87 8.15 -4.45 -13.73
C TRP A 87 9.60 -4.87 -13.45
N GLY A 88 10.17 -4.47 -12.32
CA GLY A 88 11.56 -4.81 -11.97
C GLY A 88 12.60 -3.80 -12.41
N GLY A 89 12.30 -2.53 -12.36
CA GLY A 89 13.26 -1.47 -12.63
C GLY A 89 13.40 -0.54 -11.42
N VAL A 90 14.29 -0.86 -10.50
CA VAL A 90 14.44 -0.13 -9.22
C VAL A 90 15.72 0.71 -9.14
N ILE A 91 16.52 0.76 -10.20
CA ILE A 91 17.68 1.66 -10.25
C ILE A 91 17.18 3.10 -10.21
N GLY A 92 17.64 3.83 -9.19
CA GLY A 92 17.28 5.23 -9.04
C GLY A 92 17.98 6.12 -10.05
N ILE A 93 17.17 6.93 -10.72
CA ILE A 93 17.61 7.97 -11.64
C ILE A 93 17.31 9.33 -11.04
N TRP A 94 18.28 10.23 -11.04
CA TRP A 94 18.08 11.57 -10.50
C TRP A 94 18.48 12.60 -11.54
N PRO A 95 17.59 13.45 -12.02
CA PRO A 95 17.90 14.42 -13.08
C PRO A 95 18.64 15.65 -12.49
N ARG A 96 19.87 15.44 -12.02
CA ARG A 96 20.70 16.52 -11.43
C ARG A 96 21.56 17.25 -12.42
N ASN A 97 21.90 16.59 -13.52
CA ASN A 97 22.85 17.11 -14.48
C ASN A 97 22.12 17.58 -15.71
N SER A 98 22.33 18.85 -16.06
CA SER A 98 21.86 19.42 -17.32
C SER A 98 23.03 19.67 -18.27
N LEU A 99 22.77 19.46 -19.54
CA LEU A 99 23.68 19.84 -20.63
C LEU A 99 23.63 21.38 -20.85
N VAL A 100 24.54 21.87 -21.67
CA VAL A 100 24.68 23.31 -21.93
C VAL A 100 23.41 23.92 -22.53
N ASP A 101 22.63 23.13 -23.26
CA ASP A 101 21.36 23.50 -23.87
C ASP A 101 20.13 23.34 -22.93
N GLY A 102 20.39 22.96 -21.66
CA GLY A 102 19.33 22.75 -20.68
C GLY A 102 18.68 21.36 -20.71
N THR A 103 19.10 20.47 -21.60
CA THR A 103 18.62 19.08 -21.62
C THR A 103 19.04 18.36 -20.35
N LEU A 104 18.10 17.74 -19.65
CA LEU A 104 18.38 16.92 -18.46
C LEU A 104 18.87 15.54 -18.87
N THR A 105 19.92 15.07 -18.19
CA THR A 105 20.41 13.70 -18.37
C THR A 105 19.87 12.82 -17.25
N SER A 106 19.33 11.66 -17.63
CA SER A 106 18.98 10.59 -16.70
C SER A 106 20.07 9.55 -16.68
N GLN A 107 20.62 9.29 -15.49
CA GLN A 107 21.65 8.26 -15.33
C GLN A 107 21.44 7.53 -13.99
N PRO A 108 21.90 6.27 -13.89
CA PRO A 108 21.84 5.52 -12.63
C PRO A 108 22.65 6.23 -11.54
N GLU A 109 22.04 6.45 -10.38
CA GLU A 109 22.70 7.08 -9.24
C GLU A 109 22.68 6.21 -7.98
N PHE A 110 21.61 5.41 -7.79
CA PHE A 110 21.51 4.54 -6.62
C PHE A 110 20.73 3.28 -6.95
N SER A 111 20.90 2.26 -6.11
CA SER A 111 20.25 0.95 -6.25
C SER A 111 19.53 0.59 -4.98
N PHE A 112 18.51 -0.26 -5.07
CA PHE A 112 17.82 -0.81 -3.93
C PHE A 112 18.32 -2.21 -3.59
N TRP A 113 18.65 -2.40 -2.32
CA TRP A 113 18.99 -3.70 -1.75
C TRP A 113 17.98 -4.12 -0.69
N PHE A 114 17.41 -5.30 -0.84
CA PHE A 114 16.46 -5.86 0.11
C PHE A 114 17.08 -7.02 0.87
N LYS A 115 16.73 -7.16 2.14
CA LYS A 115 17.35 -8.12 3.06
C LYS A 115 17.11 -9.59 2.71
N ASP A 116 16.12 -9.91 1.89
CA ASP A 116 15.74 -11.26 1.48
C ASP A 116 16.29 -11.65 0.12
N VAL A 117 16.30 -10.74 -0.84
CA VAL A 117 16.70 -11.02 -2.23
C VAL A 117 17.91 -10.21 -2.68
N GLY A 118 18.49 -9.37 -1.83
CA GLY A 118 19.61 -8.51 -2.20
C GLY A 118 19.22 -7.52 -3.30
N TRP A 119 19.94 -7.50 -4.38
CA TRP A 119 19.73 -6.62 -5.55
C TRP A 119 18.67 -7.15 -6.54
N ASN A 120 18.13 -8.36 -6.32
CA ASN A 120 17.39 -9.12 -7.34
C ASN A 120 15.95 -8.64 -7.59
N VAL A 121 15.51 -7.51 -7.04
CA VAL A 121 14.29 -6.85 -7.53
C VAL A 121 14.57 -6.14 -8.86
N GLU A 122 15.79 -5.62 -9.05
CA GLU A 122 16.22 -5.09 -10.34
C GLU A 122 16.25 -6.20 -11.40
N ASN A 123 15.70 -5.92 -12.57
CA ASN A 123 15.54 -6.83 -13.72
C ASN A 123 14.62 -8.05 -13.48
N TYR A 124 13.91 -8.09 -12.34
CA TYR A 124 12.97 -9.19 -12.06
C TYR A 124 11.59 -8.70 -11.61
N GLY A 125 11.56 -7.74 -10.70
CA GLY A 125 10.33 -7.27 -10.06
C GLY A 125 9.96 -8.03 -8.78
N THR A 126 8.72 -7.90 -8.39
CA THR A 126 8.16 -8.53 -7.19
C THR A 126 7.03 -9.47 -7.57
N ASP A 127 7.16 -10.76 -7.20
CA ASP A 127 6.12 -11.75 -7.38
C ASP A 127 4.94 -11.47 -6.43
N VAL A 128 3.74 -11.68 -6.95
CA VAL A 128 2.49 -11.59 -6.18
C VAL A 128 2.20 -12.89 -5.42
N ASP A 129 1.39 -12.80 -4.36
CA ASP A 129 0.95 -13.98 -3.62
C ASP A 129 -0.17 -14.73 -4.33
N ILE A 130 -0.96 -14.03 -5.14
CA ILE A 130 -2.03 -14.60 -5.98
C ILE A 130 -1.97 -13.90 -7.34
N GLU A 131 -1.65 -14.67 -8.37
CA GLU A 131 -1.64 -14.15 -9.72
C GLU A 131 -3.05 -14.07 -10.29
N ILE A 132 -3.41 -12.89 -10.80
CA ILE A 132 -4.69 -12.63 -11.44
C ILE A 132 -4.47 -11.62 -12.55
N ASP A 133 -5.00 -11.92 -13.73
CA ASP A 133 -4.94 -11.03 -14.88
C ASP A 133 -6.32 -10.51 -15.26
N ASN A 134 -6.38 -9.27 -15.70
CA ASN A 134 -7.55 -8.70 -16.37
C ASN A 134 -7.42 -8.97 -17.87
N MET A 135 -8.37 -9.72 -18.42
CA MET A 135 -8.32 -10.06 -19.84
C MET A 135 -8.81 -8.89 -20.70
N PRO A 136 -8.32 -8.74 -21.94
CA PRO A 136 -8.75 -7.64 -22.81
C PRO A 136 -10.28 -7.54 -22.98
N GLN A 137 -10.99 -8.66 -23.02
CA GLN A 137 -12.44 -8.69 -23.10
C GLN A 137 -13.15 -8.23 -21.82
N ASP A 138 -12.50 -8.23 -20.69
CA ASP A 138 -13.06 -7.76 -19.42
C ASP A 138 -13.22 -6.24 -19.43
N ASN A 139 -12.28 -5.53 -20.07
CA ASN A 139 -12.35 -4.07 -20.24
C ASN A 139 -13.62 -3.63 -20.97
N LEU A 140 -14.05 -4.41 -21.99
CA LEU A 140 -15.28 -4.12 -22.74
C LEU A 140 -16.54 -4.25 -21.89
N LYS A 141 -16.45 -5.02 -20.79
CA LYS A 141 -17.57 -5.31 -19.89
C LYS A 141 -17.44 -4.55 -18.56
N SER A 142 -16.44 -3.67 -18.43
CA SER A 142 -16.11 -2.99 -17.17
C SER A 142 -15.90 -3.95 -15.99
N ILE A 143 -15.30 -5.13 -16.26
CA ILE A 143 -14.96 -6.13 -15.25
C ILE A 143 -13.51 -5.92 -14.83
N ASP A 144 -13.27 -5.82 -13.53
CA ASP A 144 -11.93 -5.78 -12.94
C ASP A 144 -11.75 -6.99 -12.01
N ARG A 145 -11.22 -8.09 -12.57
CA ARG A 145 -11.02 -9.35 -11.82
C ARG A 145 -10.04 -9.19 -10.67
N GLN A 146 -9.05 -8.32 -10.83
CA GLN A 146 -8.07 -8.05 -9.78
C GLN A 146 -8.73 -7.36 -8.59
N LEU A 147 -9.52 -6.32 -8.86
CA LEU A 147 -10.26 -5.60 -7.81
C LEU A 147 -11.31 -6.51 -7.16
N ASP A 148 -12.08 -7.26 -7.95
CA ASP A 148 -13.10 -8.19 -7.45
C ASP A 148 -12.45 -9.22 -6.50
N LYS A 149 -11.28 -9.74 -6.85
CA LYS A 149 -10.54 -10.67 -5.99
C LYS A 149 -10.02 -10.00 -4.72
N GLY A 150 -9.56 -8.77 -4.81
CA GLY A 150 -9.18 -7.95 -3.66
C GLY A 150 -10.34 -7.81 -2.67
N ILE A 151 -11.53 -7.47 -3.17
CA ILE A 151 -12.76 -7.35 -2.38
C ILE A 151 -13.11 -8.69 -1.73
N GLU A 152 -13.12 -9.79 -2.51
CA GLU A 152 -13.39 -11.14 -1.99
C GLU A 152 -12.46 -11.48 -0.81
N LEU A 153 -11.17 -11.22 -0.94
CA LEU A 153 -10.18 -11.54 0.07
C LEU A 153 -10.34 -10.70 1.34
N VAL A 154 -10.56 -9.38 1.20
CA VAL A 154 -10.82 -8.50 2.35
C VAL A 154 -12.08 -8.94 3.09
N LEU A 155 -13.17 -9.20 2.38
CA LEU A 155 -14.43 -9.66 2.98
C LEU A 155 -14.29 -11.04 3.66
N LYS A 156 -13.51 -11.94 3.07
CA LYS A 156 -13.19 -13.24 3.68
C LYS A 156 -12.41 -13.09 4.99
N ASP A 157 -11.44 -12.21 5.02
CA ASP A 157 -10.63 -11.98 6.22
C ASP A 157 -11.43 -11.24 7.30
N LEU A 158 -12.33 -10.33 6.93
CA LEU A 158 -13.27 -9.69 7.86
C LEU A 158 -14.23 -10.71 8.50
N LYS A 159 -14.76 -11.65 7.72
CA LYS A 159 -15.60 -12.73 8.27
C LYS A 159 -14.88 -13.60 9.29
N LYS A 160 -13.56 -13.78 9.14
CA LYS A 160 -12.75 -14.57 10.09
C LYS A 160 -12.39 -13.79 11.36
N LYS A 161 -12.04 -12.51 11.21
CA LYS A 161 -11.53 -11.69 12.32
C LYS A 161 -12.65 -10.93 13.05
N GLY A 162 -13.83 -10.83 12.46
CA GLY A 162 -14.89 -9.91 12.88
C GLY A 162 -14.60 -8.47 12.45
N SER A 163 -15.63 -7.62 12.55
CA SER A 163 -15.47 -6.19 12.36
C SER A 163 -14.53 -5.63 13.42
N VAL A 164 -13.85 -4.54 13.08
CA VAL A 164 -12.97 -3.88 14.03
C VAL A 164 -13.78 -3.41 15.24
N LEU A 165 -13.41 -3.91 16.41
CA LEU A 165 -14.05 -3.50 17.67
C LEU A 165 -13.85 -2.00 17.89
N VAL A 166 -14.95 -1.28 17.88
CA VAL A 166 -15.00 0.09 18.38
C VAL A 166 -15.40 -0.02 19.86
N PRO A 167 -14.54 0.40 20.80
CA PRO A 167 -14.86 0.34 22.21
C PRO A 167 -16.13 1.15 22.55
N ASP A 168 -16.83 0.72 23.58
CA ASP A 168 -17.87 1.55 24.20
C ASP A 168 -17.21 2.71 24.97
N PHE A 169 -17.57 3.93 24.60
CA PHE A 169 -17.07 5.14 25.24
C PHE A 169 -18.08 5.79 26.17
N SER A 170 -19.15 5.09 26.53
CA SER A 170 -20.20 5.62 27.45
C SER A 170 -19.63 5.94 28.83
N ASN A 171 -18.58 5.24 29.26
CA ASN A 171 -17.89 5.39 30.54
C ASN A 171 -16.69 6.34 30.51
N LYS A 172 -16.56 7.17 29.46
CA LYS A 172 -15.45 8.11 29.38
C LYS A 172 -15.44 9.08 30.59
N PRO A 173 -14.24 9.55 30.98
CA PRO A 173 -14.12 10.55 32.07
C PRO A 173 -14.96 11.79 31.79
N ASN A 174 -15.47 12.39 32.87
CA ASN A 174 -16.18 13.65 32.77
C ASN A 174 -15.22 14.78 32.38
N LEU A 175 -15.42 15.34 31.19
CA LEU A 175 -14.59 16.42 30.65
C LEU A 175 -15.22 17.81 30.89
N LYS A 176 -16.27 17.92 31.73
CA LYS A 176 -16.80 19.22 32.12
C LYS A 176 -15.77 19.96 32.98
N LEU A 177 -15.71 21.26 32.78
CA LEU A 177 -14.97 22.12 33.70
C LEU A 177 -15.61 22.05 35.08
N PRO A 178 -14.81 22.12 36.15
CA PRO A 178 -15.32 22.16 37.51
C PRO A 178 -16.25 23.37 37.74
#